data_2389c578b07dfe0e576c1898b68ddd5d
#
_entry.id   2389c578b07dfe0e576c1898b68ddd5d
#
_cell.length_a   1.000
_cell.length_b   1.000
_cell.length_c   1.000
_cell.angle_alpha   90.00
_cell.angle_beta   90.00
_cell.angle_gamma   90.00
#
_symmetry.space_group_name_H-M   'P 1'
#
loop_
_entity.id
_entity.type
_entity.pdbx_description
1 polymer ?
#
loop_
_entity_poly.entity_id
_entity_poly.type
_entity_poly.pdbx_seq_one_letter_code
_entity_poly.pdbx_strand_id
1 'polypeptide(L)'
;DYCILLLSRYKEELTAGHDVETAIVNTYKTAGRTLLISGLAVLVGFSAIGFADFPIFKSSVAVAVGIAVLLLVLFTLVPFFMATLKEKLFWPSKNAASHQDSRLWARYGGLSIRRPLLAMAIVAVVTIPTLFTYDDDLSFNTVDEIGAKYETVKGLNAISDGFGAGESLPVNIILKDDQNIVTEKTVPYAEQLSRE
;
A
#
# COMPACT_ATOMS: atom_id res chain seq x y z
N ASP A 1 -10.55 -3.05 -5.08
CA ASP A 1 -11.42 -3.65 -4.04
C ASP A 1 -12.69 -2.84 -3.79
N TYR A 2 -12.65 -1.50 -3.76
CA TYR A 2 -13.80 -0.63 -3.49
C TYR A 2 -14.98 -0.84 -4.46
N CYS A 3 -14.70 -1.01 -5.76
CA CYS A 3 -15.74 -1.29 -6.74
C CYS A 3 -16.45 -2.63 -6.45
N ILE A 4 -15.71 -3.65 -6.04
CA ILE A 4 -16.27 -4.97 -5.73
C ILE A 4 -17.25 -4.87 -4.57
N LEU A 5 -16.93 -4.11 -3.53
CA LEU A 5 -17.80 -3.89 -2.38
C LEU A 5 -19.09 -3.18 -2.78
N LEU A 6 -19.01 -2.11 -3.60
CA LEU A 6 -20.18 -1.41 -4.11
C LEU A 6 -21.05 -2.29 -5.00
N LEU A 7 -20.43 -3.01 -5.93
CA LEU A 7 -21.14 -3.89 -6.85
C LEU A 7 -21.79 -5.08 -6.12
N SER A 8 -21.10 -5.63 -5.11
CA SER A 8 -21.65 -6.70 -4.28
C SER A 8 -22.90 -6.23 -3.52
N ARG A 9 -22.82 -5.04 -2.89
CA ARG A 9 -23.96 -4.47 -2.19
C ARG A 9 -25.10 -4.10 -3.13
N TYR A 10 -24.82 -3.55 -4.30
CA TYR A 10 -25.80 -3.26 -5.33
C TYR A 10 -26.51 -4.53 -5.80
N LYS A 11 -25.75 -5.62 -5.99
CA LYS A 11 -26.31 -6.94 -6.32
C LYS A 11 -27.26 -7.44 -5.24
N GLU A 12 -26.91 -7.30 -3.96
CA GLU A 12 -27.77 -7.68 -2.83
C GLU A 12 -29.09 -6.91 -2.86
N GLU A 13 -29.05 -5.60 -3.08
CA GLU A 13 -30.26 -4.76 -3.14
C GLU A 13 -31.17 -5.16 -4.32
N LEU A 14 -30.61 -5.44 -5.50
CA LEU A 14 -31.37 -5.95 -6.64
C LEU A 14 -32.00 -7.31 -6.35
N THR A 15 -31.25 -8.19 -5.68
CA THR A 15 -31.73 -9.53 -5.27
C THR A 15 -32.87 -9.45 -4.25
N ALA A 16 -32.85 -8.42 -3.39
CA ALA A 16 -33.92 -8.13 -2.45
C ALA A 16 -35.21 -7.62 -3.13
N GLY A 17 -35.18 -7.40 -4.44
CA GLY A 17 -36.36 -6.96 -5.23
C GLY A 17 -36.54 -5.46 -5.31
N HIS A 18 -35.54 -4.67 -4.90
CA HIS A 18 -35.58 -3.22 -5.07
C HIS A 18 -35.35 -2.84 -6.53
N ASP A 19 -36.00 -1.77 -6.96
CA ASP A 19 -35.77 -1.17 -8.28
C ASP A 19 -34.34 -0.57 -8.34
N VAL A 20 -33.86 -0.34 -9.56
CA VAL A 20 -32.47 0.11 -9.82
C VAL A 20 -32.11 1.38 -9.06
N GLU A 21 -33.00 2.35 -9.03
CA GLU A 21 -32.79 3.64 -8.36
C GLU A 21 -32.66 3.46 -6.84
N THR A 22 -33.60 2.77 -6.24
CA THR A 22 -33.58 2.45 -4.80
C THR A 22 -32.36 1.61 -4.43
N ALA A 23 -32.00 0.60 -5.25
CA ALA A 23 -30.84 -0.23 -5.04
C ALA A 23 -29.53 0.59 -5.04
N ILE A 24 -29.36 1.55 -5.97
CA ILE A 24 -28.21 2.45 -5.99
C ILE A 24 -28.18 3.31 -4.73
N VAL A 25 -29.29 3.96 -4.38
CA VAL A 25 -29.39 4.83 -3.21
C VAL A 25 -29.05 4.07 -1.92
N ASN A 26 -29.57 2.87 -1.72
CA ASN A 26 -29.30 2.04 -0.55
C ASN A 26 -27.84 1.58 -0.51
N THR A 27 -27.27 1.23 -1.66
CA THR A 27 -25.85 0.88 -1.78
C THR A 27 -24.96 2.03 -1.33
N TYR A 28 -25.23 3.25 -1.79
CA TYR A 28 -24.41 4.40 -1.41
C TYR A 28 -24.66 4.88 0.02
N LYS A 29 -25.86 4.72 0.56
CA LYS A 29 -26.15 5.01 1.98
C LYS A 29 -25.38 4.08 2.94
N THR A 30 -25.14 2.84 2.55
CA THR A 30 -24.46 1.82 3.38
C THR A 30 -22.98 1.68 3.00
N ALA A 31 -22.68 0.94 1.94
CA ALA A 31 -21.31 0.69 1.50
C ALA A 31 -20.59 1.97 1.05
N GLY A 32 -21.27 2.86 0.33
CA GLY A 32 -20.69 4.13 -0.11
C GLY A 32 -20.23 5.01 1.04
N ARG A 33 -21.00 5.10 2.12
CA ARG A 33 -20.61 5.86 3.31
C ARG A 33 -19.36 5.29 3.97
N THR A 34 -19.26 3.98 4.08
CA THR A 34 -18.08 3.30 4.63
C THR A 34 -16.85 3.57 3.78
N LEU A 35 -16.99 3.47 2.44
CA LEU A 35 -15.92 3.73 1.49
C LEU A 35 -15.47 5.19 1.51
N LEU A 36 -16.39 6.12 1.64
CA LEU A 36 -16.08 7.54 1.73
C LEU A 36 -15.22 7.82 2.97
N ILE A 37 -15.64 7.32 4.14
CA ILE A 37 -14.92 7.54 5.39
C ILE A 37 -13.53 6.91 5.35
N SER A 38 -13.42 5.66 4.89
CA SER A 38 -12.13 4.97 4.78
C SER A 38 -11.23 5.63 3.74
N GLY A 39 -11.76 6.01 2.59
CA GLY A 39 -11.01 6.69 1.54
C GLY A 39 -10.51 8.06 1.97
N LEU A 40 -11.34 8.84 2.68
CA LEU A 40 -10.92 10.11 3.27
C LEU A 40 -9.85 9.94 4.34
N ALA A 41 -9.93 8.90 5.18
CA ALA A 41 -8.90 8.61 6.17
C ALA A 41 -7.54 8.33 5.51
N VAL A 42 -7.53 7.53 4.43
CA VAL A 42 -6.31 7.24 3.66
C VAL A 42 -5.80 8.49 2.95
N LEU A 43 -6.69 9.28 2.34
CA LEU A 43 -6.35 10.55 1.70
C LEU A 43 -5.65 11.51 2.67
N VAL A 44 -6.22 11.70 3.86
CA VAL A 44 -5.65 12.55 4.91
C VAL A 44 -4.30 12.00 5.37
N GLY A 45 -4.18 10.69 5.57
CA GLY A 45 -2.92 10.05 5.97
C GLY A 45 -1.79 10.31 4.96
N PHE A 46 -2.01 10.05 3.66
CA PHE A 46 -1.00 10.32 2.63
C PHE A 46 -0.72 11.81 2.43
N SER A 47 -1.74 12.66 2.58
CA SER A 47 -1.55 14.11 2.54
C SER A 47 -0.67 14.60 3.71
N ALA A 48 -0.88 14.05 4.91
CA ALA A 48 -0.09 14.40 6.09
C ALA A 48 1.41 14.04 5.93
N ILE A 49 1.70 12.87 5.33
CA ILE A 49 3.08 12.44 5.03
C ILE A 49 3.75 13.43 4.05
N GLY A 50 2.99 14.01 3.12
CA GLY A 50 3.50 14.98 2.14
C GLY A 50 4.07 16.28 2.77
N PHE A 51 3.74 16.59 4.03
CA PHE A 51 4.30 17.71 4.78
C PHE A 51 5.68 17.39 5.41
N ALA A 52 6.14 16.15 5.34
CA ALA A 52 7.47 15.81 5.86
C ALA A 52 8.57 16.43 4.99
N ASP A 53 9.62 16.97 5.62
CA ASP A 53 10.73 17.65 4.94
C ASP A 53 11.62 16.69 4.14
N PHE A 54 11.45 15.39 4.31
CA PHE A 54 12.27 14.39 3.64
C PHE A 54 11.81 14.17 2.19
N PRO A 55 12.69 14.36 1.17
CA PRO A 55 12.31 14.36 -0.25
C PRO A 55 11.61 13.09 -0.72
N ILE A 56 11.95 11.91 -0.15
CA ILE A 56 11.36 10.63 -0.53
C ILE A 56 9.86 10.56 -0.20
N PHE A 57 9.41 11.26 0.84
CA PHE A 57 8.01 11.28 1.24
C PHE A 57 7.16 12.23 0.40
N LYS A 58 7.75 13.12 -0.40
CA LYS A 58 7.00 14.00 -1.30
C LYS A 58 6.23 13.24 -2.38
N SER A 59 6.66 12.01 -2.71
CA SER A 59 5.93 11.11 -3.62
C SER A 59 4.57 10.68 -3.06
N SER A 60 4.36 10.73 -1.73
CA SER A 60 3.07 10.43 -1.10
C SER A 60 1.96 11.37 -1.53
N VAL A 61 2.29 12.61 -1.92
CA VAL A 61 1.32 13.58 -2.46
C VAL A 61 0.69 13.07 -3.76
N ALA A 62 1.49 12.43 -4.63
CA ALA A 62 0.96 11.83 -5.86
C ALA A 62 -0.04 10.71 -5.55
N VAL A 63 0.24 9.91 -4.51
CA VAL A 63 -0.70 8.87 -4.03
C VAL A 63 -1.98 9.51 -3.49
N ALA A 64 -1.88 10.58 -2.71
CA ALA A 64 -3.05 11.31 -2.20
C ALA A 64 -3.93 11.84 -3.33
N VAL A 65 -3.34 12.43 -4.38
CA VAL A 65 -4.07 12.87 -5.59
C VAL A 65 -4.75 11.69 -6.27
N GLY A 66 -4.05 10.55 -6.42
CA GLY A 66 -4.62 9.33 -6.99
C GLY A 66 -5.84 8.83 -6.20
N ILE A 67 -5.79 8.87 -4.87
CA ILE A 67 -6.91 8.50 -3.99
C ILE A 67 -8.07 9.48 -4.15
N ALA A 68 -7.81 10.79 -4.25
CA ALA A 68 -8.85 11.79 -4.49
C ALA A 68 -9.58 11.53 -5.82
N VAL A 69 -8.83 11.27 -6.90
CA VAL A 69 -9.40 10.90 -8.21
C VAL A 69 -10.18 9.60 -8.11
N LEU A 70 -9.66 8.59 -7.41
CA LEU A 70 -10.35 7.32 -7.19
C LEU A 70 -11.70 7.52 -6.50
N LEU A 71 -11.75 8.31 -5.43
CA LEU A 71 -13.00 8.63 -4.74
C LEU A 71 -13.98 9.35 -5.67
N LEU A 72 -13.52 10.30 -6.45
CA LEU A 72 -14.35 11.00 -7.43
C LEU A 72 -14.95 10.01 -8.44
N VAL A 73 -14.16 9.10 -8.99
CA VAL A 73 -14.62 8.06 -9.92
C VAL A 73 -15.63 7.12 -9.26
N LEU A 74 -15.40 6.69 -8.01
CA LEU A 74 -16.32 5.83 -7.27
C LEU A 74 -17.68 6.46 -7.05
N PHE A 75 -17.74 7.76 -6.84
CA PHE A 75 -19.00 8.47 -6.56
C PHE A 75 -19.66 9.07 -7.80
N THR A 76 -19.02 9.07 -8.96
CA THR A 76 -19.57 9.59 -10.22
C THR A 76 -19.75 8.49 -11.26
N LEU A 77 -18.64 7.82 -11.63
CA LEU A 77 -18.63 6.87 -12.75
C LEU A 77 -19.29 5.54 -12.38
N VAL A 78 -19.08 5.04 -11.15
CA VAL A 78 -19.65 3.75 -10.73
C VAL A 78 -21.19 3.82 -10.68
N PRO A 79 -21.85 4.81 -10.03
CA PRO A 79 -23.31 4.89 -10.05
C PRO A 79 -23.87 5.14 -11.46
N PHE A 80 -23.14 5.86 -12.31
CA PHE A 80 -23.52 6.02 -13.72
C PHE A 80 -23.58 4.66 -14.44
N PHE A 81 -22.58 3.81 -14.26
CA PHE A 81 -22.60 2.47 -14.85
C PHE A 81 -23.68 1.57 -14.24
N MET A 82 -23.91 1.66 -12.92
CA MET A 82 -25.00 0.94 -12.27
C MET A 82 -26.37 1.32 -12.85
N ALA A 83 -26.63 2.61 -13.08
CA ALA A 83 -27.86 3.11 -13.64
C ALA A 83 -28.05 2.72 -15.12
N THR A 84 -26.95 2.74 -15.91
CA THR A 84 -27.01 2.50 -17.35
C THR A 84 -27.02 1.02 -17.70
N LEU A 85 -26.16 0.23 -17.09
CA LEU A 85 -25.98 -1.20 -17.39
C LEU A 85 -26.94 -2.07 -16.57
N LYS A 86 -27.41 -1.59 -15.41
CA LYS A 86 -28.36 -2.32 -14.55
C LYS A 86 -27.87 -3.75 -14.26
N GLU A 87 -28.71 -4.75 -14.49
CA GLU A 87 -28.39 -6.18 -14.30
C GLU A 87 -27.31 -6.69 -15.28
N LYS A 88 -27.15 -6.05 -16.45
CA LYS A 88 -26.12 -6.42 -17.44
C LYS A 88 -24.70 -6.26 -16.92
N LEU A 89 -24.51 -5.45 -15.87
CA LEU A 89 -23.24 -5.26 -15.20
C LEU A 89 -22.67 -6.57 -14.64
N PHE A 90 -23.54 -7.54 -14.34
CA PHE A 90 -23.15 -8.86 -13.80
C PHE A 90 -23.01 -9.95 -14.87
N TRP A 91 -23.03 -9.60 -16.16
CA TRP A 91 -22.78 -10.57 -17.23
C TRP A 91 -21.37 -11.17 -17.10
N PRO A 92 -21.13 -12.49 -17.27
CA PRO A 92 -22.02 -13.52 -17.85
C PRO A 92 -22.88 -14.30 -16.83
N SER A 93 -22.96 -13.86 -15.58
CA SER A 93 -23.81 -14.54 -14.58
C SER A 93 -25.30 -14.38 -14.95
N LYS A 94 -25.91 -15.46 -15.44
CA LYS A 94 -27.34 -15.46 -15.81
C LYS A 94 -28.29 -15.29 -14.61
N ASN A 95 -27.78 -15.46 -13.40
CA ASN A 95 -28.53 -15.31 -12.16
C ASN A 95 -27.89 -14.23 -11.30
N ALA A 96 -28.05 -12.97 -11.71
CA ALA A 96 -27.68 -11.84 -10.86
C ALA A 96 -28.37 -11.89 -9.50
N ALA A 97 -29.58 -12.48 -9.47
CA ALA A 97 -30.45 -12.63 -8.30
C ALA A 97 -30.25 -13.92 -7.50
N SER A 98 -29.37 -14.86 -7.88
CA SER A 98 -29.14 -16.05 -7.06
C SER A 98 -27.97 -15.84 -6.11
N HIS A 99 -28.23 -15.81 -4.84
CA HIS A 99 -27.26 -16.10 -3.81
C HIS A 99 -26.82 -17.56 -3.99
N GLN A 100 -25.80 -17.78 -4.80
CA GLN A 100 -25.09 -19.03 -4.77
C GLN A 100 -24.18 -18.97 -3.54
N ASP A 101 -24.74 -19.45 -2.41
CA ASP A 101 -23.91 -19.67 -1.22
C ASP A 101 -22.71 -20.51 -1.64
N SER A 102 -21.56 -19.87 -1.72
CA SER A 102 -20.34 -20.58 -2.01
C SER A 102 -20.11 -21.56 -0.87
N ARG A 103 -20.35 -22.86 -1.13
CA ARG A 103 -20.15 -23.93 -0.16
C ARG A 103 -18.76 -23.89 0.48
N LEU A 104 -17.78 -23.36 -0.24
CA LEU A 104 -16.42 -23.15 0.25
C LEU A 104 -16.39 -22.10 1.36
N TRP A 105 -16.96 -20.91 1.12
CA TRP A 105 -17.00 -19.83 2.12
C TRP A 105 -17.84 -20.20 3.34
N ALA A 106 -18.97 -20.87 3.14
CA ALA A 106 -19.78 -21.39 4.24
C ALA A 106 -19.01 -22.42 5.09
N ARG A 107 -18.19 -23.28 4.46
CA ARG A 107 -17.34 -24.25 5.15
C ARG A 107 -16.23 -23.57 5.95
N TYR A 108 -15.52 -22.59 5.36
CA TYR A 108 -14.47 -21.81 6.05
C TYR A 108 -15.04 -20.96 7.21
N GLY A 109 -16.14 -20.26 6.97
CA GLY A 109 -16.83 -19.52 8.02
C GLY A 109 -17.33 -20.43 9.15
N GLY A 110 -17.91 -21.60 8.79
CA GLY A 110 -18.33 -22.60 9.75
C GLY A 110 -17.17 -23.17 10.59
N LEU A 111 -15.99 -23.36 9.99
CA LEU A 111 -14.80 -23.82 10.71
C LEU A 111 -14.33 -22.77 11.73
N SER A 112 -14.27 -21.52 11.33
CA SER A 112 -13.87 -20.41 12.22
C SER A 112 -14.79 -20.24 13.41
N ILE A 113 -16.10 -20.42 13.23
CA ILE A 113 -17.09 -20.29 14.31
C ILE A 113 -17.10 -21.54 15.22
N ARG A 114 -17.08 -22.74 14.62
CA ARG A 114 -17.20 -24.00 15.36
C ARG A 114 -15.92 -24.42 16.06
N ARG A 115 -14.76 -24.06 15.53
CA ARG A 115 -13.44 -24.45 16.06
C ARG A 115 -12.45 -23.27 15.96
N PRO A 116 -12.65 -22.21 16.76
CA PRO A 116 -11.83 -20.99 16.66
C PRO A 116 -10.35 -21.27 16.95
N LEU A 117 -10.05 -22.16 17.91
CA LEU A 117 -8.66 -22.53 18.23
C LEU A 117 -7.96 -23.23 17.07
N LEU A 118 -8.67 -24.05 16.29
CA LEU A 118 -8.12 -24.72 15.13
C LEU A 118 -7.86 -23.71 14.00
N ALA A 119 -8.77 -22.76 13.79
CA ALA A 119 -8.56 -21.67 12.83
C ALA A 119 -7.34 -20.80 13.22
N MET A 120 -7.21 -20.47 14.50
CA MET A 120 -6.03 -19.74 15.02
C MET A 120 -4.73 -20.58 14.84
N ALA A 121 -4.76 -21.88 15.11
CA ALA A 121 -3.61 -22.75 14.93
C ALA A 121 -3.16 -22.80 13.46
N ILE A 122 -4.09 -22.87 12.50
CA ILE A 122 -3.76 -22.83 11.06
C ILE A 122 -3.07 -21.50 10.70
N VAL A 123 -3.60 -20.37 11.17
CA VAL A 123 -2.99 -19.07 10.93
C VAL A 123 -1.60 -19.02 11.57
N ALA A 124 -1.46 -19.50 12.82
CA ALA A 124 -0.18 -19.52 13.52
C ALA A 124 0.87 -20.38 12.79
N VAL A 125 0.50 -21.57 12.30
CA VAL A 125 1.39 -22.46 11.54
C VAL A 125 1.89 -21.80 10.26
N VAL A 126 1.08 -20.96 9.62
CA VAL A 126 1.49 -20.23 8.41
C VAL A 126 2.33 -18.98 8.76
N THR A 127 1.97 -18.27 9.83
CA THR A 127 2.61 -16.98 10.19
C THR A 127 3.91 -17.17 10.97
N ILE A 128 3.98 -18.14 11.90
CA ILE A 128 5.17 -18.35 12.74
C ILE A 128 6.44 -18.60 11.90
N PRO A 129 6.44 -19.44 10.85
CA PRO A 129 7.63 -19.63 10.02
C PRO A 129 8.14 -18.34 9.38
N THR A 130 7.25 -17.39 9.01
CA THR A 130 7.66 -16.13 8.40
C THR A 130 8.42 -15.22 9.39
N LEU A 131 8.21 -15.39 10.70
CA LEU A 131 8.96 -14.66 11.72
C LEU A 131 10.42 -15.15 11.82
N PHE A 132 10.67 -16.42 11.49
CA PHE A 132 12.03 -16.97 11.50
C PHE A 132 12.78 -16.77 10.19
N THR A 133 12.09 -16.36 9.12
CA THR A 133 12.70 -16.00 7.83
C THR A 133 12.93 -14.50 7.71
N TYR A 134 12.61 -13.74 8.75
CA TYR A 134 12.91 -12.31 8.81
C TYR A 134 14.42 -12.14 9.05
N ASP A 135 15.12 -11.73 8.01
CA ASP A 135 16.53 -11.37 8.10
C ASP A 135 16.62 -9.98 8.74
N ASP A 136 17.37 -9.88 9.83
CA ASP A 136 17.56 -8.61 10.57
C ASP A 136 18.43 -7.59 9.79
N ASP A 137 18.90 -7.94 8.61
CA ASP A 137 19.65 -7.06 7.70
C ASP A 137 18.71 -6.02 7.04
N LEU A 138 18.11 -5.16 7.87
CA LEU A 138 17.47 -3.95 7.39
C LEU A 138 18.55 -2.97 6.90
N SER A 139 18.95 -3.13 5.65
CA SER A 139 19.80 -2.15 4.98
C SER A 139 18.96 -0.99 4.50
N PHE A 140 19.31 0.24 4.90
CA PHE A 140 18.77 1.45 4.30
C PHE A 140 19.43 1.78 2.96
N ASN A 141 20.26 0.87 2.45
CA ASN A 141 20.91 1.00 1.16
C ASN A 141 19.94 0.57 0.05
N THR A 142 19.38 1.54 -0.64
CA THR A 142 18.43 1.33 -1.75
C THR A 142 19.01 0.44 -2.87
N VAL A 143 20.34 0.35 -2.97
CA VAL A 143 21.04 -0.47 -3.96
C VAL A 143 20.93 -1.96 -3.63
N ASP A 144 20.99 -2.33 -2.36
CA ASP A 144 20.88 -3.72 -1.90
C ASP A 144 19.46 -4.26 -2.15
N GLU A 145 18.44 -3.40 -2.03
CA GLU A 145 17.05 -3.76 -2.31
C GLU A 145 16.78 -4.08 -3.79
N ILE A 146 17.51 -3.44 -4.71
CA ILE A 146 17.34 -3.67 -6.17
C ILE A 146 17.83 -5.05 -6.56
N GLY A 147 18.79 -5.61 -5.82
CA GLY A 147 19.37 -6.92 -6.03
C GLY A 147 20.47 -6.97 -7.10
N ALA A 148 21.51 -7.75 -6.83
CA ALA A 148 22.74 -7.83 -7.61
C ALA A 148 22.59 -8.33 -9.07
N LYS A 149 21.41 -8.83 -9.46
CA LYS A 149 21.15 -9.33 -10.83
C LYS A 149 21.02 -8.23 -11.88
N TYR A 150 20.68 -7.00 -11.47
CA TYR A 150 20.45 -5.89 -12.39
C TYR A 150 21.77 -5.25 -12.82
N GLU A 151 21.86 -4.85 -14.10
CA GLU A 151 23.07 -4.26 -14.67
C GLU A 151 23.48 -2.95 -13.99
N THR A 152 22.52 -2.16 -13.52
CA THR A 152 22.76 -0.94 -12.74
C THR A 152 23.54 -1.23 -11.47
N VAL A 153 23.17 -2.29 -10.73
CA VAL A 153 23.85 -2.70 -9.50
C VAL A 153 25.25 -3.26 -9.81
N LYS A 154 25.37 -4.05 -10.89
CA LYS A 154 26.67 -4.55 -11.35
C LYS A 154 27.61 -3.42 -11.74
N GLY A 155 27.09 -2.39 -12.45
CA GLY A 155 27.84 -1.20 -12.80
C GLY A 155 28.32 -0.42 -11.59
N LEU A 156 27.43 -0.23 -10.60
CA LEU A 156 27.75 0.45 -9.34
C LEU A 156 28.82 -0.32 -8.54
N ASN A 157 28.69 -1.64 -8.43
CA ASN A 157 29.66 -2.49 -7.77
C ASN A 157 31.02 -2.45 -8.48
N ALA A 158 31.05 -2.48 -9.82
CA ALA A 158 32.29 -2.37 -10.59
C ALA A 158 32.99 -1.01 -10.37
N ILE A 159 32.22 0.08 -10.22
CA ILE A 159 32.77 1.39 -9.86
C ILE A 159 33.31 1.38 -8.44
N SER A 160 32.57 0.83 -7.47
CA SER A 160 32.98 0.72 -6.08
C SER A 160 34.25 -0.14 -5.93
N ASP A 161 34.37 -1.23 -6.69
CA ASP A 161 35.52 -2.11 -6.67
C ASP A 161 36.75 -1.46 -7.34
N GLY A 162 36.56 -0.64 -8.37
CA GLY A 162 37.63 0.01 -9.11
C GLY A 162 38.12 1.32 -8.50
N PHE A 163 37.27 2.09 -7.88
CA PHE A 163 37.57 3.45 -7.38
C PHE A 163 37.39 3.59 -5.85
N GLY A 164 36.84 2.58 -5.18
CA GLY A 164 36.48 2.60 -3.78
C GLY A 164 35.02 3.01 -3.54
N ALA A 165 34.42 2.49 -2.47
CA ALA A 165 33.00 2.70 -2.16
C ALA A 165 32.66 4.19 -1.91
N GLY A 166 33.60 4.98 -1.40
CA GLY A 166 33.41 6.41 -1.12
C GLY A 166 33.21 7.29 -2.35
N GLU A 167 33.70 6.90 -3.51
CA GLU A 167 33.50 7.64 -4.77
C GLU A 167 32.06 7.52 -5.30
N SER A 168 31.43 6.38 -5.07
CA SER A 168 30.06 6.11 -5.54
C SER A 168 28.98 6.68 -4.61
N LEU A 169 29.25 6.68 -3.31
CA LEU A 169 28.33 7.12 -2.25
C LEU A 169 29.09 7.96 -1.21
N PRO A 170 29.45 9.21 -1.52
CA PRO A 170 30.23 10.06 -0.62
C PRO A 170 29.44 10.36 0.65
N VAL A 171 30.03 10.09 1.80
CA VAL A 171 29.50 10.48 3.10
C VAL A 171 29.95 11.92 3.39
N ASN A 172 28.99 12.84 3.47
CA ASN A 172 29.28 14.23 3.83
C ASN A 172 29.23 14.40 5.34
N ILE A 173 30.38 14.63 5.96
CA ILE A 173 30.47 14.94 7.39
C ILE A 173 30.49 16.47 7.54
N ILE A 174 29.47 17.01 8.19
CA ILE A 174 29.35 18.45 8.45
C ILE A 174 29.77 18.72 9.89
N LEU A 175 30.92 19.35 10.06
CA LEU A 175 31.39 19.85 11.36
C LEU A 175 30.85 21.27 11.53
N LYS A 176 30.07 21.52 12.59
CA LYS A 176 29.55 22.84 12.93
C LYS A 176 30.06 23.25 14.29
N ASP A 177 30.72 24.40 14.34
CA ASP A 177 31.13 25.04 15.57
C ASP A 177 30.85 26.57 15.46
N ASP A 178 30.70 27.25 16.58
CA ASP A 178 30.46 28.69 16.65
C ASP A 178 31.74 29.50 16.41
N GLN A 179 32.89 28.84 16.34
CA GLN A 179 34.20 29.43 16.03
C GLN A 179 34.77 28.91 14.71
N ASN A 180 35.83 29.53 14.21
CA ASN A 180 36.47 29.08 12.96
C ASN A 180 36.98 27.64 13.08
N ILE A 181 36.33 26.74 12.32
CA ILE A 181 36.56 25.28 12.38
C ILE A 181 37.97 24.90 11.81
N VAL A 182 38.48 25.70 10.90
CA VAL A 182 39.79 25.45 10.27
C VAL A 182 40.90 25.91 11.18
N THR A 183 41.28 25.12 12.14
CA THR A 183 42.41 25.35 13.05
C THR A 183 43.42 24.24 12.93
N GLU A 184 44.69 24.49 13.30
CA GLU A 184 45.75 23.44 13.32
C GLU A 184 45.38 22.19 14.14
N LYS A 185 44.41 22.29 15.05
CA LYS A 185 43.94 21.17 15.88
C LYS A 185 42.81 20.36 15.21
N THR A 186 42.00 20.99 14.36
CA THR A 186 40.83 20.30 13.74
C THR A 186 41.13 19.69 12.39
N VAL A 187 42.14 20.17 11.67
CA VAL A 187 42.57 19.61 10.39
C VAL A 187 43.01 18.13 10.51
N PRO A 188 43.80 17.72 11.51
CA PRO A 188 44.19 16.31 11.66
C PRO A 188 43.02 15.38 11.93
N TYR A 189 42.00 15.87 12.68
CA TYR A 189 40.77 15.09 12.90
C TYR A 189 39.95 14.91 11.62
N ALA A 190 39.85 15.92 10.78
CA ALA A 190 39.17 15.84 9.50
C ALA A 190 39.89 14.88 8.54
N GLU A 191 41.23 14.91 8.51
CA GLU A 191 42.04 13.97 7.73
C GLU A 191 41.93 12.51 8.23
N GLN A 192 41.82 12.30 9.54
CA GLN A 192 41.65 10.96 10.11
C GLN A 192 40.26 10.39 9.76
N LEU A 193 39.19 11.21 9.88
CA LEU A 193 37.83 10.83 9.50
C LEU A 193 37.68 10.56 7.99
N SER A 194 38.51 11.17 7.15
CA SER A 194 38.45 10.93 5.70
C SER A 194 39.21 9.67 5.25
N ARG A 195 39.98 9.04 6.16
CA ARG A 195 40.75 7.82 5.88
C ARG A 195 40.11 6.53 6.41
N GLU A 196 39.11 6.66 7.29
CA GLU A 196 38.26 5.56 7.76
C GLU A 196 37.01 5.42 6.91
#